data_7a4777633259b1a18ce657e127c53c85
#
_entry.id   7a4777633259b1a18ce657e127c53c85
#
_cell.length_a   1.000
_cell.length_b   1.000
_cell.length_c   1.000
_cell.angle_alpha   90.00
_cell.angle_beta   90.00
_cell.angle_gamma   90.00
#
_symmetry.space_group_name_H-M   'P 1'
#
loop_
_entity.id
_entity.type
_entity.pdbx_description
1 polymer ?
#
loop_
_entity_poly.entity_id
_entity_poly.type
_entity_poly.pdbx_seq_one_letter_code
_entity_poly.pdbx_strand_id
1 'polypeptide(L)' 'MAKEEGIVVEGTISETLPNAMFRVELENGHRVLAHISGKMRKYFIRILPGDTVQVELSPYDLTRGRIVHRMKAKK' A
#
# COMPACT_ATOMS: atom_id res chain seq x y z
N MET A 1 -7.46 -13.98 -22.08
CA MET A 1 -6.34 -13.58 -21.63
C MET A 1 -6.29 -13.40 -20.20
N ALA A 2 -5.33 -13.86 -19.61
CA ALA A 2 -5.22 -13.83 -18.23
C ALA A 2 -4.80 -12.47 -17.79
N LYS A 3 -5.47 -11.94 -16.81
CA LYS A 3 -5.09 -10.76 -16.25
C LYS A 3 -4.20 -11.06 -15.17
N GLU A 4 -3.10 -10.40 -15.07
CA GLU A 4 -2.24 -10.63 -14.01
C GLU A 4 -2.75 -9.93 -12.84
N GLU A 5 -3.17 -10.65 -11.83
CA GLU A 5 -3.70 -10.06 -10.65
C GLU A 5 -2.66 -10.01 -9.61
N GLY A 6 -2.50 -8.88 -8.99
CA GLY A 6 -1.56 -8.76 -7.89
C GLY A 6 -2.06 -9.47 -6.66
N ILE A 7 -1.18 -9.58 -5.71
CA ILE A 7 -1.51 -10.17 -4.42
C ILE A 7 -1.85 -9.05 -3.47
N VAL A 8 -3.03 -9.08 -2.90
CA VAL A 8 -3.47 -8.03 -1.99
C VAL A 8 -3.18 -8.47 -0.57
N VAL A 9 -2.41 -7.67 0.15
CA VAL A 9 -2.06 -7.96 1.53
C VAL A 9 -2.28 -6.72 2.37
N GLU A 10 -2.39 -6.92 3.66
CA GLU A 10 -2.52 -5.83 4.60
C GLU A 10 -1.19 -5.46 5.17
N GLY A 11 -0.98 -4.19 5.39
CA GLY A 11 0.23 -3.73 6.03
C GLY A 11 -0.01 -2.42 6.74
N THR A 12 1.00 -1.99 7.49
CA THR A 12 0.93 -0.74 8.24
C THR A 12 1.93 0.23 7.66
N ILE A 13 1.52 1.47 7.51
CA ILE A 13 2.42 2.50 7.00
C ILE A 13 3.48 2.77 8.05
N SER A 14 4.74 2.53 7.72
CA SER A 14 5.81 2.80 8.66
C SER A 14 6.47 4.14 8.39
N GLU A 15 6.38 4.63 7.16
CA GLU A 15 7.03 5.88 6.85
C GLU A 15 6.41 6.48 5.60
N THR A 16 6.29 7.80 5.56
CA THR A 16 5.84 8.47 4.34
C THR A 16 7.06 9.03 3.65
N LEU A 17 7.08 8.89 2.33
CA LEU A 17 8.20 9.31 1.53
C LEU A 17 7.73 10.36 0.52
N PRO A 18 8.66 11.05 -0.12
CA PRO A 18 8.26 12.03 -1.13
C PRO A 18 7.60 11.36 -2.33
N ASN A 19 6.93 12.16 -3.14
CA ASN A 19 6.31 11.70 -4.37
C ASN A 19 5.19 10.70 -4.15
N ALA A 20 4.46 10.86 -3.06
CA ALA A 20 3.31 10.01 -2.74
C ALA A 20 3.71 8.55 -2.62
N MET A 21 4.91 8.31 -2.10
CA MET A 21 5.37 6.95 -1.86
C MET A 21 5.31 6.67 -0.37
N PHE A 22 5.19 5.40 -0.03
CA PHE A 22 5.06 5.01 1.36
C PHE A 22 5.81 3.72 1.60
N ARG A 23 6.37 3.60 2.78
CA ARG A 23 6.98 2.34 3.18
C ARG A 23 5.99 1.61 4.05
N VAL A 24 5.63 0.41 3.64
CA VAL A 24 4.59 -0.38 4.32
C VAL A 24 5.24 -1.63 4.89
N GLU A 25 4.93 -1.89 6.14
CA GLU A 25 5.45 -3.08 6.79
C GLU A 25 4.34 -4.11 6.87
N LEU A 26 4.56 -5.28 6.32
CA LEU A 26 3.57 -6.34 6.31
C LEU A 26 3.65 -7.14 7.60
N GLU A 27 2.66 -7.97 7.82
CA GLU A 27 2.59 -8.70 9.07
C GLU A 27 3.76 -9.63 9.29
N ASN A 28 4.33 -10.14 8.22
CA ASN A 28 5.46 -11.04 8.36
C ASN A 28 6.78 -10.31 8.48
N GLY A 29 6.74 -8.99 8.65
CA GLY A 29 7.96 -8.22 8.79
C GLY A 29 8.55 -7.77 7.48
N HIS A 30 7.97 -8.19 6.38
CA HIS A 30 8.48 -7.80 5.07
C HIS A 30 8.06 -6.34 4.80
N ARG A 31 8.97 -5.57 4.23
CA ARG A 31 8.68 -4.17 3.93
C ARG A 31 8.59 -3.99 2.44
N VAL A 32 7.60 -3.20 2.01
CA VAL A 32 7.43 -2.92 0.60
C VAL A 32 7.35 -1.43 0.40
N LEU A 33 7.70 -1.01 -0.80
CA LEU A 33 7.60 0.37 -1.19
C LEU A 33 6.32 0.50 -1.99
N ALA A 34 5.42 1.34 -1.54
CA ALA A 34 4.11 1.44 -2.15
C ALA A 34 3.80 2.85 -2.57
N HIS A 35 2.97 2.98 -3.58
CA HIS A 35 2.51 4.29 -4.00
C HIS A 35 0.99 4.29 -3.95
N ILE A 36 0.39 5.46 -4.00
CA ILE A 36 -1.05 5.57 -3.92
C ILE A 36 -1.65 5.32 -5.28
N SER A 37 -2.75 4.56 -5.33
CA SER A 37 -3.42 4.33 -6.59
C SER A 37 -4.02 5.65 -7.08
N GLY A 38 -4.27 5.73 -8.38
CA GLY A 38 -4.84 6.94 -8.94
C GLY A 38 -6.20 7.26 -8.35
N LYS A 39 -6.95 6.23 -8.05
CA LYS A 39 -8.27 6.42 -7.47
C LYS A 39 -8.19 7.09 -6.11
N MET A 40 -7.26 6.65 -5.26
CA MET A 40 -7.13 7.23 -3.94
C MET A 40 -6.61 8.65 -4.02
N ARG A 41 -5.73 8.92 -4.99
CA ARG A 41 -5.21 10.24 -5.14
C ARG A 41 -6.32 11.21 -5.56
N LYS A 42 -7.22 10.72 -6.40
CA LYS A 42 -8.32 11.54 -6.88
C LYS A 42 -9.22 11.99 -5.74
N TYR A 43 -9.40 11.16 -4.73
CA TYR A 43 -10.27 11.51 -3.62
C TYR A 43 -9.54 12.14 -2.45
N PHE A 44 -8.27 12.47 -2.64
CA PHE A 44 -7.48 13.16 -1.62
C PHE A 44 -7.44 12.41 -0.30
N ILE A 45 -7.36 11.10 -0.38
CA ILE A 45 -7.29 10.29 0.83
C ILE A 45 -5.93 10.50 1.46
N ARG A 46 -5.91 10.87 2.74
CA ARG A 46 -4.68 11.12 3.44
C ARG A 46 -4.21 9.84 4.13
N ILE A 47 -2.95 9.53 3.98
CA ILE A 47 -2.36 8.35 4.58
C ILE A 47 -1.24 8.80 5.49
N LEU A 48 -1.28 8.35 6.73
CA LEU A 48 -0.31 8.75 7.73
C LEU A 48 0.39 7.53 8.30
N PRO A 49 1.58 7.72 8.89
CA PRO A 49 2.25 6.58 9.53
C PRO A 49 1.36 5.99 10.61
N GLY A 50 1.32 4.69 10.66
CA GLY A 50 0.47 3.99 11.60
C GLY A 50 -0.85 3.53 11.00
N ASP A 51 -1.21 4.06 9.84
CA ASP A 51 -2.46 3.63 9.20
C ASP A 51 -2.30 2.24 8.63
N THR A 52 -3.38 1.49 8.65
CA THR A 52 -3.40 0.18 8.03
C THR A 52 -3.97 0.33 6.64
N VAL A 53 -3.32 -0.30 5.68
CA VAL A 53 -3.73 -0.20 4.29
C VAL A 53 -3.69 -1.56 3.64
N GLN A 54 -4.38 -1.69 2.53
CA GLN A 54 -4.27 -2.87 1.69
C GLN A 54 -3.40 -2.51 0.51
N VAL A 55 -2.41 -3.33 0.26
CA VAL A 55 -1.45 -3.10 -0.79
C VAL A 55 -1.51 -4.23 -1.78
N GLU A 56 -1.59 -3.88 -3.05
CA GLU A 56 -1.53 -4.89 -4.10
C GLU A 56 -0.11 -5.00 -4.57
N LEU A 57 0.49 -6.16 -4.38
CA LEU A 57 1.87 -6.40 -4.77
C LEU A 57 1.91 -6.96 -6.17
N SER A 58 2.95 -6.58 -6.90
CA SER A 58 3.13 -7.14 -8.23
C SER A 58 3.62 -8.57 -8.10
N PRO A 59 3.06 -9.49 -8.87
CA PRO A 59 3.58 -10.86 -8.82
C PRO A 59 5.01 -10.94 -9.33
N TYR A 60 5.47 -9.93 -10.04
CA TYR A 60 6.82 -9.94 -10.55
C TYR A 60 7.81 -9.27 -9.60
N ASP A 61 7.32 -8.48 -8.68
CA ASP A 61 8.22 -7.76 -7.77
C ASP A 61 7.51 -7.53 -6.46
N LEU A 62 7.73 -8.41 -5.52
CA LEU A 62 7.03 -8.33 -4.24
C LEU A 62 7.57 -7.26 -3.31
N THR A 63 8.60 -6.51 -3.75
CA THR A 63 9.10 -5.41 -2.94
C THR A 63 8.40 -4.11 -3.26
N ARG A 64 7.52 -4.10 -4.26
CA ARG A 64 6.81 -2.89 -4.63
C ARG A 64 5.34 -3.18 -4.73
N GLY A 65 4.53 -2.19 -4.40
CA GLY A 65 3.11 -2.37 -4.48
C GLY A 65 2.37 -1.07 -4.64
N ARG A 66 1.06 -1.18 -4.67
CA ARG A 66 0.19 -0.04 -4.83
C ARG A 66 -0.85 -0.10 -3.75
N ILE A 67 -1.02 1.01 -3.03
CA ILE A 67 -2.04 1.07 -2.00
C ILE A 67 -3.38 1.21 -2.69
N VAL A 68 -4.25 0.22 -2.48
CA VAL A 68 -5.54 0.20 -3.15
C VAL A 68 -6.69 0.51 -2.20
N HIS A 69 -6.41 0.46 -0.90
CA HIS A 69 -7.48 0.73 0.06
C HIS A 69 -6.86 1.14 1.38
N ARG A 70 -7.44 2.14 2.02
CA ARG A 70 -6.97 2.56 3.33
C ARG A 70 -8.01 2.13 4.34
N MET A 71 -7.57 1.41 5.34
CA MET A 71 -8.47 0.98 6.40
C MET A 71 -8.39 1.96 7.53
N LYS A 72 -9.52 2.26 8.13
CA LYS A 72 -9.52 3.18 9.21
C LYS A 72 -8.80 2.62 10.37
N ALA A 73 -8.04 3.46 11.05
CA ALA A 73 -7.34 3.00 12.23
C ALA A 73 -8.34 2.64 13.27
N LYS A 74 -8.06 1.58 13.98
CA LYS A 74 -8.91 1.20 15.04
C LYS A 74 -8.61 1.97 16.25
N LYS A 75 -9.58 2.34 16.97
CA LYS A 75 -9.31 3.11 18.16
C LYS A 75 -9.15 2.28 19.36
#